data_0f420a0dfdd7f8e94c682536d66ae8dc
#
_entry.id   0f420a0dfdd7f8e94c682536d66ae8dc
#
_cell.length_a   1.000
_cell.length_b   1.000
_cell.length_c   1.000
_cell.angle_alpha   90.00
_cell.angle_beta   90.00
_cell.angle_gamma   90.00
#
_symmetry.space_group_name_H-M   'P 1'
#
loop_
_entity.id
_entity.type
_entity.pdbx_description
1 polymer ?
#
loop_
_entity_poly.entity_id
_entity_poly.type
_entity_poly.pdbx_seq_one_letter_code
_entity_poly.pdbx_strand_id
1 'polypeptide(L)'
;MRTKKELPECPVATTVELVGSKWKLLILRNLRIRPWRFNELQRSLSGISRKVLTDSLRSMEADGIIIRTVYQEVPPRVEYSLSPLGKLMEPVILAMEQWGITYKQIKER
;
A
#
# COMPACT_ATOMS: atom_id res chain seq x y z
N MET A 1 -14.85 2.79 -5.58
CA MET A 1 -14.47 1.36 -5.37
C MET A 1 -15.07 0.49 -6.45
N ARG A 2 -14.39 -0.58 -6.78
CA ARG A 2 -14.91 -1.57 -7.73
C ARG A 2 -15.97 -2.44 -7.06
N THR A 3 -16.97 -2.84 -7.84
CA THR A 3 -18.05 -3.69 -7.34
C THR A 3 -17.60 -5.15 -7.28
N LYS A 4 -18.39 -5.96 -6.58
CA LYS A 4 -18.14 -7.41 -6.49
C LYS A 4 -18.05 -8.07 -7.86
N LYS A 5 -18.87 -7.60 -8.82
CA LYS A 5 -18.89 -8.16 -10.19
C LYS A 5 -17.65 -7.81 -11.00
N GLU A 6 -16.98 -6.71 -10.66
CA GLU A 6 -15.78 -6.26 -11.35
C GLU A 6 -14.52 -6.93 -10.82
N LEU A 7 -14.63 -7.74 -9.77
CA LEU A 7 -13.52 -8.39 -9.11
C LEU A 7 -13.56 -9.90 -9.34
N PRO A 8 -12.42 -10.60 -9.27
CA PRO A 8 -12.38 -12.06 -9.38
C PRO A 8 -13.24 -12.73 -8.31
N GLU A 9 -13.76 -13.91 -8.63
CA GLU A 9 -14.53 -14.69 -7.64
C GLU A 9 -13.63 -15.21 -6.51
N CYS A 10 -12.41 -15.59 -6.83
CA CYS A 10 -11.44 -16.08 -5.83
C CYS A 10 -10.99 -14.94 -4.93
N PRO A 11 -11.18 -15.03 -3.59
CA PRO A 11 -10.74 -13.96 -2.69
C PRO A 11 -9.25 -13.67 -2.74
N VAL A 12 -8.42 -14.68 -2.94
CA VAL A 12 -6.97 -14.47 -3.10
C VAL A 12 -6.68 -13.66 -4.35
N ALA A 13 -7.31 -14.01 -5.47
CA ALA A 13 -7.16 -13.26 -6.73
C ALA A 13 -7.67 -11.83 -6.59
N THR A 14 -8.75 -11.62 -5.83
CA THR A 14 -9.26 -10.27 -5.52
C THR A 14 -8.18 -9.43 -4.85
N THR A 15 -7.54 -9.98 -3.83
CA THR A 15 -6.48 -9.28 -3.09
C THR A 15 -5.28 -8.98 -4.00
N VAL A 16 -4.87 -9.95 -4.80
CA VAL A 16 -3.77 -9.77 -5.76
C VAL A 16 -4.07 -8.65 -6.73
N GLU A 17 -5.30 -8.60 -7.25
CA GLU A 17 -5.68 -7.55 -8.20
C GLU A 17 -5.67 -6.16 -7.57
N LEU A 18 -6.09 -6.05 -6.32
CA LEU A 18 -6.19 -4.76 -5.63
C LEU A 18 -4.84 -4.25 -5.13
N VAL A 19 -3.99 -5.12 -4.58
CA VAL A 19 -2.75 -4.70 -3.91
C VAL A 19 -1.53 -5.53 -4.27
N GLY A 20 -1.63 -6.47 -5.21
CA GLY A 20 -0.62 -7.50 -5.45
C GLY A 20 0.64 -7.06 -6.16
N SER A 21 0.87 -5.77 -6.39
CA SER A 21 2.13 -5.30 -6.96
C SER A 21 3.16 -5.07 -5.86
N LYS A 22 4.44 -5.18 -6.22
CA LYS A 22 5.55 -4.88 -5.33
C LYS A 22 5.37 -3.53 -4.64
N TRP A 23 5.12 -2.49 -5.41
CA TRP A 23 5.09 -1.13 -4.88
C TRP A 23 3.87 -0.85 -4.01
N LYS A 24 2.71 -1.36 -4.37
CA LYS A 24 1.51 -1.21 -3.55
C LYS A 24 1.68 -1.87 -2.18
N LEU A 25 2.25 -3.07 -2.15
CA LEU A 25 2.50 -3.77 -0.88
C LEU A 25 3.51 -3.02 -0.02
N LEU A 26 4.57 -2.46 -0.61
CA LEU A 26 5.56 -1.68 0.14
C LEU A 26 5.00 -0.35 0.64
N ILE A 27 4.12 0.29 -0.14
CA ILE A 27 3.42 1.49 0.31
C ILE A 27 2.55 1.16 1.53
N LEU A 28 1.79 0.08 1.46
CA LEU A 28 0.93 -0.35 2.58
C LEU A 28 1.76 -0.67 3.83
N ARG A 29 2.93 -1.30 3.65
CA ARG A 29 3.86 -1.55 4.75
C ARG A 29 4.23 -0.25 5.47
N ASN A 30 4.55 0.81 4.72
CA ASN A 30 4.91 2.10 5.30
C ASN A 30 3.70 2.76 5.97
N LEU A 31 2.56 2.78 5.31
CA LEU A 31 1.35 3.42 5.82
C LEU A 31 0.77 2.71 7.03
N ARG A 32 1.09 1.44 7.23
CA ARG A 32 0.68 0.70 8.43
C ARG A 32 1.20 1.38 9.71
N ILE A 33 2.35 2.02 9.62
CA ILE A 33 3.02 2.60 10.79
C ILE A 33 2.51 4.01 11.09
N ARG A 34 2.33 4.84 10.05
CA ARG A 34 1.90 6.23 10.20
C ARG A 34 1.44 6.80 8.85
N PRO A 35 0.82 7.99 8.85
CA PRO A 35 0.64 8.73 7.59
C PRO A 35 1.99 9.18 7.02
N TRP A 36 2.07 9.24 5.70
CA TRP A 36 3.29 9.64 4.98
C TRP A 36 2.95 10.67 3.91
N ARG A 37 3.89 11.60 3.65
CA ARG A 37 3.81 12.51 2.51
C ARG A 37 4.40 11.84 1.28
N PHE A 38 4.04 12.35 0.10
CA PHE A 38 4.51 11.80 -1.17
C PHE A 38 6.03 11.71 -1.23
N ASN A 39 6.72 12.82 -0.93
CA ASN A 39 8.19 12.84 -1.03
C ASN A 39 8.85 11.92 0.00
N GLU A 40 8.24 11.76 1.16
CA GLU A 40 8.74 10.82 2.17
C GLU A 40 8.63 9.38 1.67
N LEU A 41 7.49 9.03 1.07
CA LEU A 41 7.30 7.70 0.48
C LEU A 41 8.32 7.45 -0.63
N GLN A 42 8.53 8.43 -1.51
CA GLN A 42 9.46 8.28 -2.62
C GLN A 42 10.89 8.05 -2.13
N ARG A 43 11.32 8.75 -1.09
CA ARG A 43 12.65 8.55 -0.50
C ARG A 43 12.77 7.18 0.18
N SER A 44 11.72 6.76 0.87
CA SER A 44 11.72 5.48 1.59
C SER A 44 11.68 4.27 0.65
N LEU A 45 10.99 4.41 -0.49
CA LEU A 45 10.80 3.31 -1.45
C LEU A 45 11.86 3.43 -2.55
N SER A 46 13.08 3.01 -2.23
CA SER A 46 14.23 3.15 -3.12
C SER A 46 13.94 2.55 -4.51
N GLY A 47 14.14 3.37 -5.54
CA GLY A 47 13.96 2.95 -6.92
C GLY A 47 12.58 3.20 -7.51
N ILE A 48 11.60 3.64 -6.72
CA ILE A 48 10.27 3.94 -7.27
C ILE A 48 10.31 5.26 -8.05
N SER A 49 9.72 5.26 -9.26
CA SER A 49 9.54 6.49 -10.01
C SER A 49 8.35 7.29 -9.49
N ARG A 50 8.36 8.60 -9.77
CA ARG A 50 7.20 9.46 -9.43
C ARG A 50 5.92 8.94 -10.08
N LYS A 51 6.03 8.50 -11.34
CA LYS A 51 4.86 8.00 -12.08
C LYS A 51 4.27 6.77 -11.42
N VAL A 52 5.10 5.79 -11.07
CA VAL A 52 4.63 4.55 -10.46
C VAL A 52 4.05 4.83 -9.06
N LEU A 53 4.69 5.70 -8.28
CA LEU A 53 4.15 6.07 -6.97
C LEU A 53 2.80 6.77 -7.10
N THR A 54 2.69 7.74 -8.01
CA THR A 54 1.44 8.46 -8.27
C THR A 54 0.34 7.50 -8.69
N ASP A 55 0.62 6.63 -9.66
CA ASP A 55 -0.37 5.68 -10.18
C ASP A 55 -0.81 4.70 -9.10
N SER A 56 0.14 4.21 -8.28
CA SER A 56 -0.16 3.28 -7.20
C SER A 56 -1.04 3.92 -6.13
N LEU A 57 -0.72 5.14 -5.72
CA LEU A 57 -1.51 5.87 -4.73
C LEU A 57 -2.92 6.17 -5.23
N ARG A 58 -3.04 6.64 -6.48
CA ARG A 58 -4.35 6.92 -7.09
C ARG A 58 -5.21 5.66 -7.18
N SER A 59 -4.60 4.56 -7.59
CA SER A 59 -5.30 3.28 -7.70
C SER A 59 -5.84 2.82 -6.35
N MET A 60 -5.02 2.86 -5.32
CA MET A 60 -5.45 2.42 -3.98
C MET A 60 -6.43 3.40 -3.34
N GLU A 61 -6.33 4.68 -3.63
CA GLU A 61 -7.33 5.66 -3.19
C GLU A 61 -8.69 5.39 -3.85
N ALA A 62 -8.70 5.15 -5.17
CA ALA A 62 -9.92 4.82 -5.90
C ALA A 62 -10.57 3.53 -5.38
N ASP A 63 -9.77 2.57 -4.95
CA ASP A 63 -10.27 1.31 -4.40
C ASP A 63 -10.64 1.41 -2.91
N GLY A 64 -10.53 2.59 -2.31
CA GLY A 64 -10.95 2.81 -0.92
C GLY A 64 -9.98 2.29 0.12
N ILE A 65 -8.75 1.98 -0.26
CA ILE A 65 -7.75 1.37 0.63
C ILE A 65 -6.95 2.43 1.37
N ILE A 66 -6.67 3.55 0.71
CA ILE A 66 -5.94 4.67 1.32
C ILE A 66 -6.74 5.96 1.20
N ILE A 67 -6.40 6.90 2.07
CA ILE A 67 -7.02 8.23 2.14
C ILE A 67 -5.94 9.26 1.83
N ARG A 68 -6.28 10.20 0.95
CA ARG A 68 -5.45 11.35 0.66
C ARG A 68 -6.05 12.55 1.38
N THR A 69 -5.31 13.12 2.32
CA THR A 69 -5.77 14.27 3.10
C THR A 69 -4.98 15.51 2.72
N VAL A 70 -5.69 16.58 2.32
CA VAL A 70 -5.08 17.85 2.00
C VAL A 70 -5.31 18.79 3.18
N TYR A 71 -4.21 19.29 3.77
CA TYR A 71 -4.28 20.27 4.83
C TYR A 71 -4.10 21.66 4.23
N GLN A 72 -5.01 22.56 4.58
CA GLN A 72 -4.95 23.94 4.09
C GLN A 72 -3.97 24.75 4.93
N GLU A 73 -2.71 24.63 4.54
CA GLU A 73 -1.59 25.34 5.15
C GLU A 73 -0.85 26.10 4.05
N VAL A 74 0.16 26.89 4.42
CA VAL A 74 1.03 27.57 3.47
C VAL A 74 2.47 27.17 3.77
N PRO A 75 3.12 26.33 2.92
CA PRO A 75 2.54 25.67 1.73
C PRO A 75 1.57 24.55 2.08
N PRO A 76 0.69 24.15 1.16
CA PRO A 76 -0.26 23.07 1.41
C PRO A 76 0.46 21.76 1.72
N ARG A 77 -0.10 20.99 2.64
CA ARG A 77 0.43 19.69 3.01
C ARG A 77 -0.55 18.60 2.58
N VAL A 78 -0.03 17.54 1.97
CA VAL A 78 -0.81 16.37 1.58
C VAL A 78 -0.22 15.15 2.26
N GLU A 79 -1.07 14.38 2.95
CA GLU A 79 -0.66 13.14 3.59
C GLU A 79 -1.51 11.98 3.09
N TYR A 80 -0.88 10.80 3.03
CA TYR A 80 -1.54 9.54 2.70
C TYR A 80 -1.61 8.68 3.95
N SER A 81 -2.74 8.05 4.17
CA SER A 81 -2.96 7.17 5.33
C SER A 81 -3.84 6.00 4.93
N LEU A 82 -3.88 4.97 5.77
CA LEU A 82 -4.77 3.84 5.54
C LEU A 82 -6.20 4.21 5.92
N SER A 83 -7.16 3.83 5.06
CA SER A 83 -8.57 3.84 5.41
C SER A 83 -8.86 2.74 6.44
N PRO A 84 -10.06 2.72 7.06
CA PRO A 84 -10.45 1.56 7.88
C PRO A 84 -10.30 0.23 7.14
N LEU A 85 -10.68 0.19 5.86
CA LEU A 85 -10.49 -1.00 5.02
C LEU A 85 -9.01 -1.33 4.83
N GLY A 86 -8.19 -0.32 4.57
CA GLY A 86 -6.74 -0.49 4.40
C GLY A 86 -6.07 -1.02 5.66
N LYS A 87 -6.55 -0.63 6.84
CA LYS A 87 -6.01 -1.12 8.12
C LYS A 87 -6.20 -2.64 8.29
N LEU A 88 -7.20 -3.21 7.63
CA LEU A 88 -7.41 -4.66 7.66
C LEU A 88 -6.31 -5.43 6.94
N MET A 89 -5.46 -4.76 6.17
CA MET A 89 -4.29 -5.38 5.54
C MET A 89 -3.14 -5.63 6.51
N GLU A 90 -3.18 -5.10 7.73
CA GLU A 90 -2.08 -5.26 8.67
C GLU A 90 -1.69 -6.73 8.91
N PRO A 91 -2.62 -7.65 9.22
CA PRO A 91 -2.23 -9.05 9.39
C PRO A 91 -1.65 -9.68 8.13
N VAL A 92 -2.09 -9.24 6.95
CA VAL A 92 -1.55 -9.74 5.68
C VAL A 92 -0.09 -9.30 5.52
N ILE A 93 0.20 -8.03 5.75
CA ILE A 93 1.56 -7.48 5.64
C ILE A 93 2.48 -8.15 6.67
N LEU A 94 2.01 -8.32 7.91
CA LEU A 94 2.80 -8.98 8.95
C LEU A 94 3.08 -10.45 8.60
N ALA A 95 2.10 -11.15 8.03
CA ALA A 95 2.29 -12.54 7.59
C ALA A 95 3.30 -12.64 6.44
N MET A 96 3.25 -11.70 5.50
CA MET A 96 4.22 -11.65 4.40
C MET A 96 5.64 -11.38 4.93
N GLU A 97 5.77 -10.46 5.89
CA GLU A 97 7.06 -10.17 6.53
C GLU A 97 7.62 -11.42 7.21
N GLN A 98 6.80 -12.09 8.00
CA GLN A 98 7.22 -13.30 8.70
C GLN A 98 7.63 -14.41 7.75
N TRP A 99 6.86 -14.61 6.68
CA TRP A 99 7.20 -15.63 5.68
C TRP A 99 8.54 -15.31 5.00
N GLY A 100 8.77 -14.03 4.66
CA GLY A 100 10.03 -13.60 4.06
C GLY A 100 11.24 -13.82 4.97
N ILE A 101 11.08 -13.51 6.26
CA ILE A 101 12.12 -13.76 7.27
C ILE A 101 12.42 -15.26 7.35
N THR A 102 11.39 -16.08 7.44
CA THR A 102 11.53 -17.54 7.53
C THR A 102 12.24 -18.11 6.31
N TYR A 103 11.85 -17.65 5.12
CA TYR A 103 12.48 -18.11 3.87
C TYR A 103 13.98 -17.81 3.86
N LYS A 104 14.37 -16.59 4.24
CA LYS A 104 15.79 -16.20 4.28
C LYS A 104 16.58 -17.03 5.27
N GLN A 105 16.00 -17.34 6.43
CA GLN A 105 16.65 -18.20 7.43
C GLN A 105 16.93 -19.59 6.90
N ILE A 106 15.99 -20.16 6.16
CA ILE A 106 16.16 -21.47 5.55
C ILE A 106 17.26 -21.44 4.48
N LYS A 107 17.30 -20.38 3.66
CA LYS A 107 18.28 -20.26 2.58
C LYS A 107 19.70 -20.03 3.07
N GLU A 108 19.87 -19.53 4.29
CA GLU A 108 21.19 -19.28 4.88
C GLU A 108 21.82 -20.53 5.49
N ARG A 109 21.08 -21.63 5.55
CA ARG A 109 21.59 -22.89 6.08
C ARG A 109 22.39 -23.67 5.00
#